data_12e3b876fdb30ac7552f2d67c768287e
#
_entry.id   12e3b876fdb30ac7552f2d67c768287e
#
_cell.length_a   1.000
_cell.length_b   1.000
_cell.length_c   1.000
_cell.angle_alpha   90.00
_cell.angle_beta   90.00
_cell.angle_gamma   90.00
#
_symmetry.space_group_name_H-M   'P 1'
#
loop_
_entity.id
_entity.type
_entity.pdbx_description
1 polymer ?
#
loop_
_entity_poly.entity_id
_entity_poly.type
_entity_poly.pdbx_seq_one_letter_code
_entity_poly.pdbx_strand_id
1 'polypeptide(L)'
;KGLYSSFNTGNMHEISYSLNRQFGAEPWCLYTGKHLLSFVDNHDVTRVATILTDKNCLRPLYGLLFGMRWVAAVYYGSEWGVEGDKKDGDPALRPAIETPQSNELTEWIAALAGARTASPALCGGSYRNVLVQPKQLIFERKTDAERVLVAINADSAPYTAHFDAGCGMAMDLITGEPHDFGGGSELPPYSCAFWRM
;
A
#
# COMPACT_ATOMS: atom_id res chain seq x y z
N LYS A 1 10.78 5.41 -5.99
CA LYS A 1 11.72 4.28 -6.06
C LYS A 1 11.50 3.30 -4.89
N GLY A 2 11.56 3.72 -3.64
CA GLY A 2 11.47 2.83 -2.47
C GLY A 2 10.24 1.91 -2.43
N LEU A 3 9.10 2.32 -3.01
CA LEU A 3 7.91 1.46 -3.07
C LEU A 3 8.21 0.15 -3.79
N TYR A 4 8.49 0.17 -5.08
CA TYR A 4 8.70 -1.07 -5.85
C TYR A 4 10.00 -1.79 -5.50
N SER A 5 11.08 -1.05 -5.11
CA SER A 5 12.35 -1.69 -4.76
C SER A 5 12.20 -2.62 -3.56
N SER A 6 11.44 -2.21 -2.54
CA SER A 6 11.20 -3.05 -1.35
C SER A 6 10.49 -4.37 -1.67
N PHE A 7 9.57 -4.36 -2.66
CA PHE A 7 8.92 -5.58 -3.13
C PHE A 7 9.87 -6.47 -3.94
N ASN A 8 10.62 -5.88 -4.88
CA ASN A 8 11.55 -6.63 -5.74
C ASN A 8 12.70 -7.26 -4.95
N THR A 9 13.18 -6.58 -3.91
CA THR A 9 14.30 -7.08 -3.08
C THR A 9 13.84 -7.90 -1.87
N GLY A 10 12.53 -7.92 -1.58
CA GLY A 10 11.98 -8.53 -0.36
C GLY A 10 12.48 -7.81 0.90
N ASN A 11 12.62 -6.47 0.85
CA ASN A 11 13.16 -5.68 1.95
C ASN A 11 12.23 -4.52 2.35
N MET A 12 11.19 -4.84 3.14
CA MET A 12 10.25 -3.84 3.65
C MET A 12 10.88 -2.86 4.65
N HIS A 13 12.06 -3.15 5.18
CA HIS A 13 12.78 -2.19 6.04
C HIS A 13 13.15 -0.91 5.27
N GLU A 14 13.44 -1.00 3.96
CA GLU A 14 13.77 0.16 3.13
C GLU A 14 12.59 1.14 3.05
N ILE A 15 11.40 0.65 2.69
CA ILE A 15 10.22 1.53 2.57
C ILE A 15 9.72 2.00 3.93
N SER A 16 9.74 1.14 4.96
CA SER A 16 9.31 1.52 6.32
C SER A 16 10.18 2.62 6.90
N TYR A 17 11.50 2.55 6.70
CA TYR A 17 12.42 3.62 7.09
C TYR A 17 12.12 4.93 6.35
N SER A 18 11.92 4.86 5.02
CA SER A 18 11.58 6.01 4.21
C SER A 18 10.27 6.67 4.65
N LEU A 19 9.22 5.87 4.90
CA LEU A 19 7.93 6.36 5.36
C LEU A 19 8.04 7.00 6.75
N ASN A 20 8.75 6.37 7.68
CA ASN A 20 8.95 6.92 9.02
C ASN A 20 9.73 8.25 8.98
N ARG A 21 10.78 8.34 8.17
CA ARG A 21 11.55 9.57 7.97
C ARG A 21 10.75 10.70 7.34
N GLN A 22 9.81 10.35 6.47
CA GLN A 22 9.00 11.33 5.75
C GLN A 22 7.78 11.78 6.54
N PHE A 23 7.15 10.88 7.29
CA PHE A 23 5.81 11.04 7.88
C PHE A 23 5.70 10.75 9.37
N GLY A 24 6.75 10.30 10.01
CA GLY A 24 6.77 10.02 11.43
C GLY A 24 6.34 11.23 12.27
N ALA A 25 6.17 11.01 13.56
CA ALA A 25 5.74 12.05 14.50
C ALA A 25 6.86 13.02 14.90
N GLU A 26 8.11 12.70 14.58
CA GLU A 26 9.25 13.43 15.03
C GLU A 26 9.42 14.80 14.34
N PRO A 27 9.90 15.84 15.04
CA PRO A 27 10.07 17.17 14.46
C PRO A 27 11.01 17.24 13.25
N TRP A 28 11.93 16.28 13.12
CA TRP A 28 12.87 16.17 12.00
C TRP A 28 12.31 15.48 10.77
N CYS A 29 11.06 15.01 10.80
CA CYS A 29 10.43 14.38 9.63
C CYS A 29 10.30 15.37 8.48
N LEU A 30 10.69 14.92 7.28
CA LEU A 30 10.94 15.79 6.11
C LEU A 30 9.71 16.58 5.64
N TYR A 31 8.52 15.99 5.79
CA TYR A 31 7.30 16.53 5.17
C TYR A 31 6.16 16.76 6.17
N THR A 32 6.51 17.07 7.42
CA THR A 32 5.53 17.44 8.44
C THR A 32 4.68 18.61 7.96
N GLY A 33 3.35 18.46 8.04
CA GLY A 33 2.38 19.48 7.61
C GLY A 33 2.23 19.64 6.09
N LYS A 34 2.91 18.82 5.26
CA LYS A 34 2.77 18.85 3.80
C LYS A 34 1.76 17.80 3.33
N HIS A 35 1.09 18.11 2.22
CA HIS A 35 0.25 17.17 1.48
C HIS A 35 0.90 16.94 0.12
N LEU A 36 1.34 15.71 -0.14
CA LEU A 36 2.04 15.34 -1.36
C LEU A 36 1.24 14.29 -2.13
N LEU A 37 1.54 14.18 -3.41
CA LEU A 37 1.03 13.12 -4.28
C LEU A 37 1.95 11.90 -4.18
N SER A 38 1.35 10.72 -4.00
CA SER A 38 2.05 9.43 -4.02
C SER A 38 1.53 8.58 -5.17
N PHE A 39 2.44 7.96 -5.89
CA PHE A 39 2.11 7.08 -7.02
C PHE A 39 3.13 5.95 -7.12
N VAL A 40 2.78 4.89 -7.80
CA VAL A 40 3.67 3.75 -8.09
C VAL A 40 4.34 3.90 -9.45
N ASP A 41 3.63 4.48 -10.41
CA ASP A 41 4.14 4.87 -11.73
C ASP A 41 3.41 6.12 -12.27
N ASN A 42 3.92 6.66 -13.37
CA ASN A 42 3.32 7.77 -14.10
C ASN A 42 3.83 7.78 -15.57
N HIS A 43 3.55 8.87 -16.28
CA HIS A 43 3.93 9.06 -17.69
C HIS A 43 5.44 9.23 -17.95
N ASP A 44 6.28 9.35 -16.91
CA ASP A 44 7.72 9.62 -17.03
C ASP A 44 8.61 8.47 -16.58
N VAL A 45 8.02 7.41 -16.00
CA VAL A 45 8.75 6.26 -15.47
C VAL A 45 8.20 4.96 -16.04
N THR A 46 9.05 3.93 -16.04
CA THR A 46 8.62 2.57 -16.39
C THR A 46 7.39 2.17 -15.58
N ARG A 47 6.39 1.59 -16.23
CA ARG A 47 5.14 1.15 -15.59
C ARG A 47 5.42 0.16 -14.47
N VAL A 48 4.67 0.24 -13.38
CA VAL A 48 4.88 -0.60 -12.21
C VAL A 48 4.72 -2.08 -12.52
N ALA A 49 3.78 -2.43 -13.41
CA ALA A 49 3.61 -3.80 -13.88
C ALA A 49 4.83 -4.34 -14.64
N THR A 50 5.65 -3.48 -15.25
CA THR A 50 6.93 -3.86 -15.87
C THR A 50 8.06 -3.91 -14.85
N ILE A 51 8.09 -2.98 -13.87
CA ILE A 51 9.17 -2.89 -12.87
C ILE A 51 9.14 -4.06 -11.89
N LEU A 52 7.96 -4.52 -11.48
CA LEU A 52 7.83 -5.61 -10.53
C LEU A 52 8.30 -6.93 -11.14
N THR A 53 9.25 -7.57 -10.47
CA THR A 53 9.76 -8.90 -10.85
C THR A 53 8.73 -10.02 -10.60
N ASP A 54 7.87 -9.83 -9.60
CA ASP A 54 6.73 -10.70 -9.32
C ASP A 54 5.42 -9.89 -9.41
N LYS A 55 4.59 -10.22 -10.40
CA LYS A 55 3.31 -9.52 -10.64
C LYS A 55 2.28 -9.72 -9.52
N ASN A 56 2.39 -10.79 -8.73
CA ASN A 56 1.52 -11.00 -7.58
C ASN A 56 1.69 -9.87 -6.54
N CYS A 57 2.84 -9.21 -6.53
CA CYS A 57 3.11 -8.06 -5.69
C CYS A 57 2.31 -6.79 -6.07
N LEU A 58 1.62 -6.74 -7.22
CA LEU A 58 0.76 -5.60 -7.58
C LEU A 58 -0.32 -5.35 -6.52
N ARG A 59 -0.98 -6.40 -6.02
CA ARG A 59 -2.05 -6.26 -5.02
C ARG A 59 -1.54 -5.64 -3.71
N PRO A 60 -0.54 -6.20 -3.01
CA PRO A 60 -0.03 -5.61 -1.77
C PRO A 60 0.70 -4.26 -2.00
N LEU A 61 1.28 -4.02 -3.18
CA LEU A 61 1.89 -2.72 -3.51
C LEU A 61 0.84 -1.60 -3.59
N TYR A 62 -0.31 -1.84 -4.24
CA TYR A 62 -1.42 -0.89 -4.22
C TYR A 62 -2.03 -0.77 -2.82
N GLY A 63 -2.11 -1.86 -2.05
CA GLY A 63 -2.47 -1.82 -0.64
C GLY A 63 -1.58 -0.86 0.15
N LEU A 64 -0.26 -0.94 -0.03
CA LEU A 64 0.68 0.00 0.57
C LEU A 64 0.44 1.45 0.09
N LEU A 65 0.25 1.68 -1.22
CA LEU A 65 -0.02 3.01 -1.78
C LEU A 65 -1.26 3.66 -1.15
N PHE A 66 -2.36 2.92 -1.05
CA PHE A 66 -3.61 3.43 -0.48
C PHE A 66 -3.61 3.50 1.05
N GLY A 67 -2.81 2.69 1.72
CA GLY A 67 -2.64 2.71 3.18
C GLY A 67 -1.73 3.82 3.68
N MET A 68 -0.70 4.20 2.91
CA MET A 68 0.26 5.21 3.35
C MET A 68 -0.30 6.63 3.33
N ARG A 69 0.44 7.56 3.92
CA ARG A 69 0.04 8.98 4.00
C ARG A 69 0.04 9.64 2.62
N TRP A 70 -0.70 10.75 2.48
CA TRP A 70 -0.84 11.61 1.30
C TRP A 70 -1.86 11.10 0.27
N VAL A 71 -1.98 11.84 -0.84
CA VAL A 71 -2.94 11.54 -1.88
C VAL A 71 -2.40 10.40 -2.75
N ALA A 72 -3.10 9.27 -2.75
CA ALA A 72 -2.79 8.16 -3.66
C ALA A 72 -3.26 8.51 -5.08
N ALA A 73 -2.37 8.38 -6.06
CA ALA A 73 -2.69 8.56 -7.46
C ALA A 73 -2.40 7.28 -8.25
N VAL A 74 -3.34 6.94 -9.11
CA VAL A 74 -3.22 5.83 -10.06
C VAL A 74 -3.15 6.43 -11.46
N TYR A 75 -2.13 6.06 -12.23
CA TYR A 75 -1.98 6.50 -13.61
C TYR A 75 -2.82 5.61 -14.52
N TYR A 76 -3.42 6.18 -15.57
CA TYR A 76 -4.35 5.45 -16.45
C TYR A 76 -3.71 4.19 -17.03
N GLY A 77 -4.45 3.10 -17.03
CA GLY A 77 -3.99 1.78 -17.46
C GLY A 77 -3.26 0.98 -16.39
N SER A 78 -2.71 1.62 -15.36
CA SER A 78 -2.07 0.91 -14.25
C SER A 78 -3.07 0.12 -13.42
N GLU A 79 -4.33 0.55 -13.40
CA GLU A 79 -5.43 -0.12 -12.71
C GLU A 79 -5.82 -1.48 -13.31
N TRP A 80 -5.37 -1.81 -14.51
CA TRP A 80 -5.47 -3.16 -15.07
C TRP A 80 -4.13 -3.77 -15.49
N GLY A 81 -3.01 -3.16 -15.04
CA GLY A 81 -1.68 -3.72 -15.19
C GLY A 81 -1.02 -3.47 -16.54
N VAL A 82 -1.28 -2.32 -17.20
CA VAL A 82 -0.57 -1.92 -18.43
C VAL A 82 0.93 -1.92 -18.19
N GLU A 83 1.65 -2.57 -19.08
CA GLU A 83 3.11 -2.62 -19.09
C GLU A 83 3.69 -1.55 -20.03
N GLY A 84 4.92 -1.15 -19.78
CA GLY A 84 5.67 -0.21 -20.60
C GLY A 84 7.01 0.12 -19.95
N ASP A 85 8.09 0.00 -20.72
CA ASP A 85 9.43 0.31 -20.25
C ASP A 85 9.89 1.68 -20.78
N LYS A 86 10.46 2.51 -19.91
CA LYS A 86 10.98 3.83 -20.28
C LYS A 86 12.07 3.76 -21.36
N LYS A 87 12.84 2.67 -21.44
CA LYS A 87 13.86 2.49 -22.47
C LYS A 87 13.26 2.43 -23.88
N ASP A 88 11.96 2.08 -24.01
CA ASP A 88 11.24 1.97 -25.28
C ASP A 88 10.58 3.31 -25.68
N GLY A 89 10.85 4.37 -24.93
CA GLY A 89 10.40 5.74 -25.18
C GLY A 89 9.01 6.07 -24.67
N ASP A 90 8.60 7.32 -24.87
CA ASP A 90 7.33 7.87 -24.38
C ASP A 90 6.08 7.11 -24.86
N PRO A 91 5.99 6.65 -26.11
CA PRO A 91 4.80 5.90 -26.55
C PRO A 91 4.54 4.62 -25.75
N ALA A 92 5.60 3.95 -25.25
CA ALA A 92 5.44 2.77 -24.41
C ALA A 92 4.85 3.09 -23.04
N LEU A 93 5.12 4.30 -22.52
CA LEU A 93 4.59 4.76 -21.23
C LEU A 93 3.19 5.38 -21.35
N ARG A 94 2.83 5.87 -22.52
CA ARG A 94 1.61 6.65 -22.81
C ARG A 94 0.82 6.03 -23.97
N PRO A 95 0.49 4.71 -23.90
CA PRO A 95 -0.25 4.08 -24.98
C PRO A 95 -1.62 4.73 -25.15
N ALA A 96 -2.07 4.89 -26.40
CA ALA A 96 -3.44 5.24 -26.68
C ALA A 96 -4.35 4.05 -26.29
N ILE A 97 -5.33 4.31 -25.46
CA ILE A 97 -6.27 3.30 -25.00
C ILE A 97 -7.65 3.67 -25.54
N GLU A 98 -8.08 2.96 -26.57
CA GLU A 98 -9.37 3.20 -27.21
C GLU A 98 -10.54 2.71 -26.36
N THR A 99 -10.35 1.60 -25.67
CA THR A 99 -11.40 0.98 -24.83
C THR A 99 -10.84 0.70 -23.44
N PRO A 100 -11.41 1.33 -22.38
CA PRO A 100 -11.06 1.01 -21.02
C PRO A 100 -11.33 -0.47 -20.73
N GLN A 101 -10.47 -1.07 -19.92
CA GLN A 101 -10.58 -2.46 -19.47
C GLN A 101 -10.89 -2.51 -17.97
N SER A 102 -11.37 -3.65 -17.51
CA SER A 102 -11.53 -3.95 -16.09
C SER A 102 -11.13 -5.39 -15.83
N ASN A 103 -10.45 -5.61 -14.72
CA ASN A 103 -10.04 -6.93 -14.26
C ASN A 103 -9.99 -6.96 -12.73
N GLU A 104 -9.56 -8.07 -12.14
CA GLU A 104 -9.45 -8.23 -10.68
C GLU A 104 -8.58 -7.15 -10.01
N LEU A 105 -7.54 -6.63 -10.69
CA LEU A 105 -6.71 -5.55 -10.17
C LEU A 105 -7.48 -4.24 -10.12
N THR A 106 -8.33 -3.95 -11.12
CA THR A 106 -9.21 -2.78 -11.15
C THR A 106 -10.20 -2.81 -9.97
N GLU A 107 -10.83 -3.96 -9.74
CA GLU A 107 -11.76 -4.16 -8.62
C GLU A 107 -11.04 -4.02 -7.28
N TRP A 108 -9.84 -4.58 -7.15
CA TRP A 108 -9.01 -4.45 -5.98
C TRP A 108 -8.66 -2.98 -5.68
N ILE A 109 -8.21 -2.23 -6.66
CA ILE A 109 -7.87 -0.80 -6.51
C ILE A 109 -9.12 0.01 -6.14
N ALA A 110 -10.28 -0.31 -6.71
CA ALA A 110 -11.55 0.34 -6.36
C ALA A 110 -11.93 0.07 -4.89
N ALA A 111 -11.75 -1.16 -4.41
CA ALA A 111 -12.00 -1.51 -3.00
C ALA A 111 -11.04 -0.75 -2.06
N LEU A 112 -9.75 -0.68 -2.39
CA LEU A 112 -8.76 0.11 -1.64
C LEU A 112 -9.11 1.60 -1.60
N ALA A 113 -9.54 2.17 -2.72
CA ALA A 113 -9.96 3.56 -2.81
C ALA A 113 -11.21 3.82 -1.97
N GLY A 114 -12.18 2.92 -2.00
CA GLY A 114 -13.38 2.96 -1.16
C GLY A 114 -13.04 2.91 0.34
N ALA A 115 -12.20 1.94 0.75
CA ALA A 115 -11.73 1.82 2.12
C ALA A 115 -11.01 3.09 2.59
N ARG A 116 -10.13 3.65 1.75
CA ARG A 116 -9.42 4.90 2.07
C ARG A 116 -10.35 6.08 2.22
N THR A 117 -11.27 6.30 1.28
CA THR A 117 -12.18 7.46 1.32
C THR A 117 -13.16 7.40 2.49
N ALA A 118 -13.49 6.21 2.96
CA ALA A 118 -14.34 5.99 4.14
C ALA A 118 -13.61 6.14 5.48
N SER A 119 -12.27 6.32 5.49
CA SER A 119 -11.45 6.35 6.70
C SER A 119 -10.72 7.69 6.87
N PRO A 120 -11.09 8.52 7.86
CA PRO A 120 -10.33 9.70 8.24
C PRO A 120 -8.88 9.41 8.60
N ALA A 121 -8.62 8.27 9.25
CA ALA A 121 -7.26 7.86 9.59
C ALA A 121 -6.40 7.59 8.37
N LEU A 122 -6.92 6.89 7.35
CA LEU A 122 -6.18 6.65 6.11
C LEU A 122 -5.97 7.94 5.30
N CYS A 123 -6.94 8.86 5.32
CA CYS A 123 -6.83 10.15 4.62
C CYS A 123 -5.83 11.09 5.28
N GLY A 124 -5.95 11.34 6.58
CA GLY A 124 -5.23 12.41 7.29
C GLY A 124 -4.44 11.99 8.52
N GLY A 125 -4.54 10.73 8.96
CA GLY A 125 -3.96 10.27 10.21
C GLY A 125 -2.42 10.30 10.25
N SER A 126 -1.88 10.20 11.45
CA SER A 126 -0.45 10.02 11.71
C SER A 126 0.06 8.70 11.12
N TYR A 127 1.36 8.49 11.15
CA TYR A 127 2.01 7.26 10.70
C TYR A 127 2.95 6.73 11.81
N ARG A 128 2.88 5.42 12.07
CA ARG A 128 3.81 4.74 12.98
C ARG A 128 3.99 3.28 12.56
N ASN A 129 5.24 2.81 12.49
CA ASN A 129 5.52 1.38 12.29
C ASN A 129 5.06 0.56 13.50
N VAL A 130 4.47 -0.61 13.23
CA VAL A 130 4.04 -1.59 14.25
C VAL A 130 4.88 -2.85 14.16
N LEU A 131 4.99 -3.43 12.97
CA LEU A 131 5.83 -4.60 12.70
C LEU A 131 6.54 -4.42 11.37
N VAL A 132 7.84 -4.68 11.32
CA VAL A 132 8.64 -4.67 10.10
C VAL A 132 9.45 -5.94 10.03
N GLN A 133 9.24 -6.69 8.96
CA GLN A 133 9.96 -7.91 8.61
C GLN A 133 10.48 -7.77 7.16
N PRO A 134 11.33 -8.66 6.67
CA PRO A 134 11.84 -8.55 5.30
C PRO A 134 10.74 -8.41 4.23
N LYS A 135 9.66 -9.19 4.35
CA LYS A 135 8.57 -9.19 3.36
C LYS A 135 7.21 -8.79 3.93
N GLN A 136 7.13 -8.46 5.23
CA GLN A 136 5.91 -8.02 5.88
C GLN A 136 6.08 -6.63 6.50
N LEU A 137 5.02 -5.84 6.43
CA LEU A 137 4.98 -4.52 7.03
C LEU A 137 3.59 -4.29 7.63
N ILE A 138 3.55 -3.96 8.93
CA ILE A 138 2.34 -3.45 9.56
C ILE A 138 2.64 -2.07 10.11
N PHE A 139 1.80 -1.10 9.77
CA PHE A 139 1.90 0.26 10.29
C PHE A 139 0.53 0.80 10.69
N GLU A 140 0.55 1.74 11.60
CA GLU A 140 -0.62 2.43 12.12
C GLU A 140 -0.86 3.73 11.38
N ARG A 141 -2.13 4.00 11.09
CA ARG A 141 -2.69 5.30 10.75
C ARG A 141 -3.68 5.69 11.84
N LYS A 142 -3.58 6.90 12.37
CA LYS A 142 -4.38 7.30 13.53
C LYS A 142 -4.77 8.76 13.49
N THR A 143 -6.05 9.03 13.81
CA THR A 143 -6.61 10.33 14.21
C THR A 143 -7.10 10.23 15.65
N ASP A 144 -7.68 11.29 16.20
CA ASP A 144 -8.30 11.25 17.52
C ASP A 144 -9.55 10.34 17.55
N ALA A 145 -10.22 10.15 16.42
CA ALA A 145 -11.50 9.43 16.31
C ALA A 145 -11.37 8.02 15.73
N GLU A 146 -10.26 7.68 15.08
CA GLU A 146 -10.12 6.42 14.35
C GLU A 146 -8.68 5.95 14.32
N ARG A 147 -8.52 4.65 14.39
CA ARG A 147 -7.24 3.96 14.24
C ARG A 147 -7.37 2.84 13.22
N VAL A 148 -6.42 2.76 12.29
CA VAL A 148 -6.33 1.70 11.27
C VAL A 148 -4.94 1.11 11.27
N LEU A 149 -4.84 -0.22 11.34
CA LEU A 149 -3.61 -0.94 11.05
C LEU A 149 -3.64 -1.38 9.58
N VAL A 150 -2.63 -0.98 8.83
CA VAL A 150 -2.39 -1.42 7.46
C VAL A 150 -1.38 -2.55 7.50
N ALA A 151 -1.80 -3.74 7.10
CA ALA A 151 -0.97 -4.94 7.11
C ALA A 151 -0.69 -5.39 5.67
N ILE A 152 0.58 -5.64 5.37
CA ILE A 152 1.09 -6.01 4.04
C ILE A 152 1.88 -7.31 4.17
N ASN A 153 1.59 -8.29 3.31
CA ASN A 153 2.43 -9.45 3.08
C ASN A 153 2.83 -9.51 1.59
N ALA A 154 4.11 -9.33 1.31
CA ALA A 154 4.69 -9.41 -0.04
C ALA A 154 5.33 -10.77 -0.33
N ASP A 155 5.16 -11.76 0.57
CA ASP A 155 5.69 -13.11 0.38
C ASP A 155 4.68 -14.01 -0.35
N SER A 156 5.20 -15.02 -1.04
CA SER A 156 4.45 -16.14 -1.60
C SER A 156 3.98 -17.16 -0.55
N ALA A 157 4.43 -17.03 0.69
CA ALA A 157 4.02 -17.83 1.83
C ALA A 157 3.10 -17.03 2.77
N PRO A 158 2.15 -17.69 3.47
CA PRO A 158 1.41 -17.05 4.55
C PRO A 158 2.35 -16.69 5.71
N TYR A 159 1.99 -15.66 6.45
CA TYR A 159 2.76 -15.19 7.62
C TYR A 159 1.82 -14.89 8.78
N THR A 160 2.07 -15.48 9.95
CA THR A 160 1.35 -15.14 11.18
C THR A 160 2.09 -14.04 11.92
N ALA A 161 1.51 -12.86 11.93
CA ALA A 161 2.07 -11.69 12.62
C ALA A 161 1.68 -11.71 14.11
N HIS A 162 2.68 -11.59 14.98
CA HIS A 162 2.49 -11.43 16.43
C HIS A 162 2.92 -10.02 16.83
N PHE A 163 1.98 -9.22 17.31
CA PHE A 163 2.21 -7.85 17.77
C PHE A 163 1.08 -7.44 18.73
N ASP A 164 1.30 -6.40 19.51
CA ASP A 164 0.25 -5.81 20.32
C ASP A 164 -0.60 -4.85 19.47
N ALA A 165 -1.83 -5.27 19.16
CA ALA A 165 -2.81 -4.44 18.48
C ALA A 165 -3.47 -3.40 19.39
N GLY A 166 -3.34 -3.53 20.71
CA GLY A 166 -4.01 -2.68 21.69
C GLY A 166 -5.54 -2.86 21.77
N CYS A 167 -6.07 -3.90 21.10
CA CYS A 167 -7.48 -4.31 21.14
C CYS A 167 -7.60 -5.78 20.73
N GLY A 168 -8.76 -6.42 21.01
CA GLY A 168 -9.02 -7.82 20.63
C GLY A 168 -9.55 -7.98 19.22
N MET A 169 -10.33 -7.02 18.73
CA MET A 169 -11.07 -7.12 17.47
C MET A 169 -10.95 -5.84 16.64
N ALA A 170 -11.02 -6.00 15.32
CA ALA A 170 -11.11 -4.92 14.36
C ALA A 170 -12.06 -5.29 13.20
N MET A 171 -12.37 -4.33 12.34
CA MET A 171 -13.09 -4.53 11.09
C MET A 171 -12.14 -4.29 9.91
N ASP A 172 -12.00 -5.24 9.00
CA ASP A 172 -11.27 -4.99 7.76
C ASP A 172 -12.09 -4.09 6.83
N LEU A 173 -11.55 -2.90 6.54
CA LEU A 173 -12.21 -1.91 5.69
C LEU A 173 -12.32 -2.33 4.21
N ILE A 174 -11.50 -3.28 3.78
CA ILE A 174 -11.48 -3.75 2.38
C ILE A 174 -12.57 -4.79 2.16
N THR A 175 -12.68 -5.75 3.09
CA THR A 175 -13.59 -6.90 2.96
C THR A 175 -14.89 -6.72 3.73
N GLY A 176 -14.90 -5.87 4.75
CA GLY A 176 -16.02 -5.74 5.69
C GLY A 176 -16.10 -6.86 6.74
N GLU A 177 -15.09 -7.73 6.80
CA GLU A 177 -15.08 -8.87 7.72
C GLU A 177 -14.42 -8.50 9.06
N PRO A 178 -14.89 -9.09 10.19
CA PRO A 178 -14.24 -8.91 11.47
C PRO A 178 -12.88 -9.63 11.49
N HIS A 179 -11.90 -9.04 12.18
CA HIS A 179 -10.59 -9.61 12.42
C HIS A 179 -10.32 -9.73 13.92
N ASP A 180 -9.94 -10.94 14.37
CA ASP A 180 -9.54 -11.22 15.74
C ASP A 180 -8.01 -11.25 15.85
N PHE A 181 -7.44 -10.44 16.76
CA PHE A 181 -6.00 -10.41 17.02
C PHE A 181 -5.54 -11.50 18.00
N GLY A 182 -6.46 -12.26 18.58
CA GLY A 182 -6.15 -13.37 19.50
C GLY A 182 -5.37 -14.48 18.80
N GLY A 183 -4.20 -14.85 19.34
CA GLY A 183 -3.37 -15.90 18.76
C GLY A 183 -2.47 -15.51 17.60
N GLY A 184 -2.50 -14.24 17.18
CA GLY A 184 -1.75 -13.71 16.03
C GLY A 184 -2.65 -13.45 14.83
N SER A 185 -2.14 -12.67 13.88
CA SER A 185 -2.86 -12.27 12.66
C SER A 185 -2.27 -12.98 11.45
N GLU A 186 -3.04 -13.86 10.83
CA GLU A 186 -2.63 -14.52 9.59
C GLU A 186 -2.74 -13.56 8.41
N LEU A 187 -1.64 -13.41 7.68
CA LEU A 187 -1.54 -12.66 6.44
C LEU A 187 -1.35 -13.66 5.29
N PRO A 188 -2.36 -13.87 4.45
CA PRO A 188 -2.23 -14.73 3.27
C PRO A 188 -1.09 -14.29 2.35
N PRO A 189 -0.61 -15.14 1.43
CA PRO A 189 0.36 -14.75 0.42
C PRO A 189 -0.10 -13.52 -0.37
N TYR A 190 0.81 -12.58 -0.66
CA TYR A 190 0.55 -11.39 -1.48
C TYR A 190 -0.70 -10.61 -1.07
N SER A 191 -0.90 -10.43 0.23
CA SER A 191 -2.11 -9.84 0.80
C SER A 191 -1.92 -8.45 1.39
N CYS A 192 -3.05 -7.78 1.57
CA CYS A 192 -3.16 -6.53 2.31
C CYS A 192 -4.48 -6.53 3.08
N ALA A 193 -4.48 -5.97 4.29
CA ALA A 193 -5.66 -5.73 5.12
C ALA A 193 -5.61 -4.34 5.76
N PHE A 194 -6.77 -3.72 5.95
CA PHE A 194 -6.94 -2.41 6.61
C PHE A 194 -7.85 -2.60 7.83
N TRP A 195 -7.29 -2.91 8.98
CA TRP A 195 -8.01 -3.21 10.21
C TRP A 195 -8.35 -1.94 11.00
N ARG A 196 -9.62 -1.54 10.99
CA ARG A 196 -10.15 -0.38 11.71
C ARG A 196 -10.62 -0.76 13.10
N MET A 197 -10.22 0.07 14.06
CA MET A 197 -10.58 0.02 15.49
C MET A 197 -11.24 1.31 15.91
#